data_8a35a2e3850b010c8e98b74214cada81
#
_entry.id   8a35a2e3850b010c8e98b74214cada81
#
_cell.length_a   1.000
_cell.length_b   1.000
_cell.length_c   1.000
_cell.angle_alpha   90.00
_cell.angle_beta   90.00
_cell.angle_gamma   90.00
#
_symmetry.space_group_name_H-M   'P 1'
#
loop_
_entity.id
_entity.type
_entity.pdbx_description
1 polymer ?
#
loop_
_entity_poly.entity_id
_entity_poly.type
_entity_poly.pdbx_seq_one_letter_code
_entity_poly.pdbx_strand_id
1 'polypeptide(L)'
;MPKNKNAYLRYLHIHSQILRNKYNYGYPTKENLLDYLDDQGIKVSSSTLEKDINFLRYDLEAPLVYDQGQKCYKYTSEWEFNMPLTPDAVRMLNMLIEKLQLFGGSQEFKSIKDTIDRLSDHFKLASKHPEDPIGEYILFEYAKGYSGSSLVPQIYDAIFESREITFSYTKFVPDETTSRRLQPYLLKEHRNRWYVIGKADGEPKIFGIERMDDLMITDQWFEKDLAFYNEIKCVLFDSIGVMAFGFDTEKVILQFNKEQGKYIQTLMLHRSQQTIEDNESGLTISLNVKITHEFIMDCVLRFGNNVKVLQPDSLVRKVKDIYNQALENY
;
A
#
# COMPACT_ATOMS: atom_id res chain seq x y z
N MET A 1 21.31 19.37 9.24
CA MET A 1 20.50 18.60 8.28
C MET A 1 20.49 19.30 6.94
N PRO A 2 20.72 18.62 5.83
CA PRO A 2 20.62 19.26 4.53
C PRO A 2 19.17 19.65 4.28
N LYS A 3 18.93 20.93 4.04
CA LYS A 3 17.60 21.50 3.77
C LYS A 3 17.02 21.13 2.38
N ASN A 4 17.65 20.20 1.65
CA ASN A 4 17.29 19.89 0.28
C ASN A 4 17.04 18.39 0.11
N LYS A 5 15.83 18.00 -0.32
CA LYS A 5 15.42 16.60 -0.59
C LYS A 5 16.38 15.86 -1.54
N ASN A 6 17.06 16.57 -2.43
CA ASN A 6 17.98 15.97 -3.40
C ASN A 6 19.39 15.70 -2.84
N ALA A 7 19.77 16.20 -1.67
CA ALA A 7 21.10 15.99 -1.10
C ALA A 7 21.35 14.52 -0.74
N TYR A 8 20.34 13.85 -0.17
CA TYR A 8 20.40 12.43 0.17
C TYR A 8 20.63 11.53 -1.05
N LEU A 9 19.87 11.78 -2.13
CA LEU A 9 20.05 11.03 -3.37
C LEU A 9 21.47 11.22 -3.94
N ARG A 10 22.04 12.42 -3.84
CA ARG A 10 23.41 12.66 -4.26
C ARG A 10 24.41 11.86 -3.45
N TYR A 11 24.25 11.79 -2.12
CA TYR A 11 25.14 10.99 -1.26
C TYR A 11 25.10 9.52 -1.62
N LEU A 12 23.91 8.96 -1.86
CA LEU A 12 23.75 7.58 -2.33
C LEU A 12 24.43 7.34 -3.67
N HIS A 13 24.24 8.25 -4.62
CA HIS A 13 24.84 8.15 -5.94
C HIS A 13 26.38 8.25 -5.88
N ILE A 14 26.93 9.18 -5.09
CA ILE A 14 28.37 9.31 -4.87
C ILE A 14 28.92 8.01 -4.25
N HIS A 15 28.30 7.53 -3.20
CA HIS A 15 28.67 6.27 -2.53
C HIS A 15 28.66 5.08 -3.50
N SER A 16 27.59 4.92 -4.28
CA SER A 16 27.46 3.84 -5.26
C SER A 16 28.59 3.85 -6.29
N GLN A 17 28.99 5.04 -6.77
CA GLN A 17 30.06 5.17 -7.74
C GLN A 17 31.43 4.82 -7.16
N ILE A 18 31.69 5.18 -5.89
CA ILE A 18 32.95 4.82 -5.21
C ILE A 18 33.03 3.30 -4.98
N LEU A 19 31.89 2.65 -4.67
CA LEU A 19 31.81 1.20 -4.50
C LEU A 19 31.99 0.41 -5.80
N ARG A 20 31.72 0.99 -6.97
CA ARG A 20 31.84 0.31 -8.28
C ARG A 20 33.23 -0.24 -8.57
N ASN A 21 34.28 0.29 -7.92
CA ASN A 21 35.61 -0.26 -8.06
C ASN A 21 35.73 -1.73 -7.59
N LYS A 22 34.86 -2.20 -6.70
CA LYS A 22 34.75 -3.64 -6.35
C LYS A 22 34.55 -4.53 -7.60
N TYR A 23 34.07 -3.96 -8.70
CA TYR A 23 33.76 -4.65 -9.95
C TYR A 23 34.73 -4.27 -11.08
N ASN A 24 35.93 -3.76 -10.77
CA ASN A 24 36.98 -3.37 -11.75
C ASN A 24 36.65 -2.20 -12.68
N TYR A 25 35.73 -1.31 -12.30
CA TYR A 25 35.39 -0.11 -13.11
C TYR A 25 36.28 1.11 -12.82
N GLY A 26 37.25 0.99 -11.90
CA GLY A 26 38.07 2.10 -11.44
C GLY A 26 37.37 3.04 -10.46
N TYR A 27 38.14 3.82 -9.72
CA TYR A 27 37.62 4.82 -8.80
C TYR A 27 37.18 6.09 -9.56
N PRO A 28 36.07 6.73 -9.16
CA PRO A 28 35.57 7.90 -9.88
C PRO A 28 36.43 9.14 -9.64
N THR A 29 36.67 9.90 -10.69
CA THR A 29 37.20 11.25 -10.60
C THR A 29 36.08 12.23 -10.24
N LYS A 30 36.44 13.50 -9.98
CA LYS A 30 35.47 14.55 -9.73
C LYS A 30 34.53 14.76 -10.93
N GLU A 31 35.10 14.71 -12.14
CA GLU A 31 34.33 14.86 -13.38
C GLU A 31 33.38 13.69 -13.58
N ASN A 32 33.85 12.46 -13.38
CA ASN A 32 32.99 11.28 -13.47
C ASN A 32 31.77 11.34 -12.50
N LEU A 33 31.97 11.87 -11.28
CA LEU A 33 30.89 12.03 -10.33
C LEU A 33 29.88 13.09 -10.77
N LEU A 34 30.33 14.21 -11.35
CA LEU A 34 29.47 15.26 -11.87
C LEU A 34 28.66 14.78 -13.08
N ASP A 35 29.33 14.14 -14.03
CA ASP A 35 28.69 13.58 -15.25
C ASP A 35 27.65 12.53 -14.88
N TYR A 36 28.01 11.62 -13.97
CA TYR A 36 27.07 10.60 -13.51
C TYR A 36 25.84 11.20 -12.81
N LEU A 37 26.02 12.23 -11.98
CA LEU A 37 24.90 12.90 -11.33
C LEU A 37 23.99 13.62 -12.34
N ASP A 38 24.58 14.24 -13.38
CA ASP A 38 23.82 14.89 -14.46
C ASP A 38 23.03 13.86 -15.28
N ASP A 39 23.61 12.69 -15.56
CA ASP A 39 22.93 11.55 -16.22
C ASP A 39 21.75 11.01 -15.38
N GLN A 40 21.81 11.13 -14.05
CA GLN A 40 20.69 10.78 -13.16
C GLN A 40 19.66 11.93 -13.01
N GLY A 41 19.80 13.00 -13.80
CA GLY A 41 18.93 14.16 -13.74
C GLY A 41 19.20 15.10 -12.54
N ILE A 42 20.34 14.94 -11.86
CA ILE A 42 20.71 15.71 -10.67
C ILE A 42 21.87 16.66 -11.02
N LYS A 43 21.56 17.78 -11.65
CA LYS A 43 22.56 18.77 -12.05
C LYS A 43 23.07 19.57 -10.85
N VAL A 44 24.38 19.48 -10.58
CA VAL A 44 25.03 20.16 -9.46
C VAL A 44 26.33 20.85 -9.86
N SER A 45 26.70 21.89 -9.12
CA SER A 45 27.99 22.54 -9.30
C SER A 45 29.13 21.75 -8.62
N SER A 46 30.35 21.95 -9.11
CA SER A 46 31.56 21.41 -8.48
C SER A 46 31.66 21.76 -6.99
N SER A 47 31.27 22.97 -6.59
CA SER A 47 31.26 23.38 -5.17
C SER A 47 30.21 22.66 -4.32
N THR A 48 29.09 22.26 -4.94
CA THR A 48 28.05 21.47 -4.27
C THR A 48 28.56 20.04 -4.06
N LEU A 49 29.18 19.43 -5.05
CA LEU A 49 29.79 18.11 -4.92
C LEU A 49 30.86 18.07 -3.83
N GLU A 50 31.71 19.11 -3.73
CA GLU A 50 32.70 19.19 -2.64
C GLU A 50 32.08 19.30 -1.26
N LYS A 51 30.97 20.05 -1.11
CA LYS A 51 30.22 20.08 0.13
C LYS A 51 29.62 18.71 0.48
N ASP A 52 29.09 18.01 -0.51
CA ASP A 52 28.52 16.68 -0.34
C ASP A 52 29.62 15.66 0.06
N ILE A 53 30.78 15.72 -0.56
CA ILE A 53 31.94 14.88 -0.20
C ILE A 53 32.43 15.19 1.24
N ASN A 54 32.48 16.46 1.60
CA ASN A 54 32.87 16.86 2.96
C ASN A 54 31.84 16.39 4.01
N PHE A 55 30.55 16.47 3.68
CA PHE A 55 29.49 15.93 4.54
C PHE A 55 29.63 14.41 4.73
N LEU A 56 29.86 13.66 3.64
CA LEU A 56 30.12 12.22 3.73
C LEU A 56 31.33 11.93 4.63
N ARG A 57 32.40 12.71 4.50
CA ARG A 57 33.66 12.51 5.21
C ARG A 57 33.60 12.89 6.70
N TYR A 58 33.02 14.03 7.03
CA TYR A 58 33.11 14.62 8.36
C TYR A 58 31.84 14.44 9.20
N ASP A 59 30.68 14.46 8.58
CA ASP A 59 29.40 14.33 9.28
C ASP A 59 28.94 12.86 9.36
N LEU A 60 29.24 12.05 8.33
CA LEU A 60 28.91 10.63 8.28
C LEU A 60 30.15 9.73 8.52
N GLU A 61 31.29 10.32 8.85
CA GLU A 61 32.53 9.63 9.20
C GLU A 61 32.97 8.59 8.13
N ALA A 62 32.61 8.82 6.86
CA ALA A 62 33.03 7.95 5.78
C ALA A 62 34.57 8.01 5.62
N PRO A 63 35.28 6.86 5.51
CA PRO A 63 36.71 6.81 5.33
C PRO A 63 37.10 7.19 3.89
N LEU A 64 36.56 8.31 3.42
CA LEU A 64 36.63 8.81 2.06
C LEU A 64 37.86 9.71 1.88
N VAL A 65 38.77 9.34 0.99
CA VAL A 65 39.97 10.11 0.66
C VAL A 65 40.00 10.48 -0.83
N TYR A 66 40.72 11.53 -1.13
CA TYR A 66 41.08 11.89 -2.49
C TYR A 66 42.53 11.45 -2.77
N ASP A 67 42.69 10.54 -3.71
CA ASP A 67 44.01 10.09 -4.17
C ASP A 67 44.54 11.07 -5.21
N GLN A 68 45.58 11.83 -4.82
CA GLN A 68 46.18 12.83 -5.71
C GLN A 68 46.93 12.21 -6.92
N GLY A 69 47.45 11.00 -6.76
CA GLY A 69 48.18 10.31 -7.84
C GLY A 69 47.23 9.84 -8.94
N GLN A 70 46.07 9.30 -8.55
CA GLN A 70 45.07 8.81 -9.49
C GLN A 70 43.93 9.84 -9.76
N LYS A 71 43.96 11.00 -9.07
CA LYS A 71 42.94 12.06 -9.15
C LYS A 71 41.49 11.54 -8.92
N CYS A 72 41.30 10.60 -8.01
CA CYS A 72 40.03 9.92 -7.79
C CYS A 72 39.64 9.89 -6.30
N TYR A 73 38.38 9.60 -6.04
CA TYR A 73 37.84 9.39 -4.69
C TYR A 73 37.76 7.90 -4.38
N LYS A 74 38.21 7.50 -3.19
CA LYS A 74 38.15 6.11 -2.73
C LYS A 74 37.92 6.01 -1.24
N TYR A 75 37.39 4.88 -0.79
CA TYR A 75 37.37 4.53 0.63
C TYR A 75 38.68 3.84 1.01
N THR A 76 39.20 4.16 2.21
CA THR A 76 40.40 3.52 2.78
C THR A 76 40.08 2.23 3.51
N SER A 77 38.81 2.02 3.89
CA SER A 77 38.30 0.80 4.52
C SER A 77 36.89 0.52 4.05
N GLU A 78 36.37 -0.68 4.32
CA GLU A 78 34.97 -0.98 4.07
C GLU A 78 34.08 -0.03 4.88
N TRP A 79 33.11 0.55 4.22
CA TRP A 79 32.15 1.47 4.81
C TRP A 79 30.80 1.33 4.13
N GLU A 80 29.76 1.24 4.93
CA GLU A 80 28.39 1.21 4.46
C GLU A 80 27.72 2.57 4.70
N PHE A 81 27.00 3.02 3.71
CA PHE A 81 26.24 4.27 3.79
C PHE A 81 25.05 4.09 4.73
N ASN A 82 25.28 4.30 6.01
CA ASN A 82 24.24 4.30 7.03
C ASN A 82 23.87 5.75 7.36
N MET A 83 22.85 6.28 6.71
CA MET A 83 22.30 7.55 7.15
C MET A 83 21.44 7.30 8.39
N PRO A 84 21.72 7.95 9.52
CA PRO A 84 20.84 7.84 10.68
C PRO A 84 19.45 8.35 10.28
N LEU A 85 18.46 7.48 10.36
CA LEU A 85 17.05 7.89 10.25
C LEU A 85 16.80 8.95 11.34
N THR A 86 16.07 9.99 11.04
CA THR A 86 15.68 10.95 12.08
C THR A 86 14.77 10.27 13.11
N PRO A 87 14.74 10.70 14.38
CA PRO A 87 13.80 10.16 15.37
C PRO A 87 12.35 10.15 14.86
N ASP A 88 11.94 11.14 14.09
CA ASP A 88 10.62 11.20 13.47
C ASP A 88 10.42 10.14 12.39
N ALA A 89 11.46 9.85 11.58
CA ALA A 89 11.40 8.77 10.58
C ALA A 89 11.29 7.39 11.26
N VAL A 90 11.99 7.15 12.36
CA VAL A 90 11.88 5.92 13.15
C VAL A 90 10.49 5.79 13.76
N ARG A 91 9.96 6.88 14.33
CA ARG A 91 8.60 6.90 14.88
C ARG A 91 7.57 6.55 13.81
N MET A 92 7.71 7.12 12.61
CA MET A 92 6.83 6.85 11.47
C MET A 92 6.96 5.41 10.97
N LEU A 93 8.17 4.84 10.95
CA LEU A 93 8.40 3.43 10.61
C LEU A 93 7.75 2.51 11.65
N ASN A 94 7.89 2.79 12.95
CA ASN A 94 7.23 2.01 14.00
C ASN A 94 5.69 2.05 13.86
N MET A 95 5.11 3.20 13.56
CA MET A 95 3.67 3.32 13.26
C MET A 95 3.26 2.49 12.04
N LEU A 96 4.09 2.45 10.99
CA LEU A 96 3.84 1.61 9.81
C LEU A 96 3.94 0.13 10.13
N ILE A 97 4.87 -0.29 11.00
CA ILE A 97 5.01 -1.69 11.45
C ILE A 97 3.76 -2.12 12.21
N GLU A 98 3.28 -1.31 13.14
CA GLU A 98 2.07 -1.65 13.87
C GLU A 98 0.88 -1.80 12.93
N LYS A 99 0.76 -0.95 11.91
CA LYS A 99 -0.21 -1.16 10.82
C LYS A 99 0.04 -2.46 10.04
N LEU A 100 1.30 -2.78 9.74
CA LEU A 100 1.67 -3.99 9.02
C LEU A 100 1.47 -5.27 9.86
N GLN A 101 1.50 -5.19 11.20
CA GLN A 101 1.13 -6.32 12.07
C GLN A 101 -0.32 -6.78 11.88
N LEU A 102 -1.17 -5.91 11.31
CA LEU A 102 -2.53 -6.28 10.89
C LEU A 102 -2.54 -7.32 9.75
N PHE A 103 -1.46 -7.41 8.99
CA PHE A 103 -1.35 -8.33 7.87
C PHE A 103 -0.86 -9.74 8.27
N GLY A 104 -0.80 -10.00 9.59
CA GLY A 104 -0.58 -11.32 10.19
C GLY A 104 0.77 -11.95 9.89
N GLY A 105 1.25 -12.62 10.84
CA GLY A 105 2.43 -13.44 11.10
C GLY A 105 3.19 -14.14 9.97
N SER A 106 3.31 -13.60 8.78
CA SER A 106 4.21 -14.15 7.78
C SER A 106 5.67 -13.91 8.16
N GLN A 107 6.55 -14.81 7.75
CA GLN A 107 7.97 -14.80 8.07
C GLN A 107 8.66 -13.53 7.54
N GLU A 108 8.19 -12.99 6.40
CA GLU A 108 8.68 -11.77 5.77
C GLU A 108 8.35 -10.54 6.60
N PHE A 109 7.14 -10.43 7.13
CA PHE A 109 6.76 -9.33 8.03
C PHE A 109 7.51 -9.41 9.36
N LYS A 110 7.80 -10.62 9.85
CA LYS A 110 8.63 -10.83 11.02
C LYS A 110 10.07 -10.35 10.77
N SER A 111 10.63 -10.65 9.60
CA SER A 111 11.96 -10.19 9.19
C SER A 111 12.02 -8.66 9.03
N ILE A 112 11.00 -8.04 8.46
CA ILE A 112 10.88 -6.57 8.37
C ILE A 112 10.79 -5.97 9.76
N LYS A 113 9.95 -6.53 10.64
CA LYS A 113 9.85 -6.11 12.03
C LYS A 113 11.19 -6.20 12.76
N ASP A 114 11.85 -7.35 12.70
CA ASP A 114 13.15 -7.57 13.34
C ASP A 114 14.22 -6.59 12.82
N THR A 115 14.16 -6.24 11.54
CA THR A 115 15.07 -5.24 10.94
C THR A 115 14.78 -3.84 11.47
N ILE A 116 13.52 -3.47 11.60
CA ILE A 116 13.14 -2.15 12.10
C ILE A 116 13.31 -2.07 13.61
N ASP A 117 13.08 -3.16 14.35
CA ASP A 117 13.36 -3.21 15.78
C ASP A 117 14.87 -3.01 16.04
N ARG A 118 15.77 -3.62 15.24
CA ARG A 118 17.22 -3.35 15.30
C ARG A 118 17.58 -1.90 14.97
N LEU A 119 16.95 -1.34 13.92
CA LEU A 119 17.11 0.07 13.61
C LEU A 119 16.59 0.94 14.77
N SER A 120 15.42 0.63 15.32
CA SER A 120 14.84 1.32 16.47
C SER A 120 15.74 1.30 17.69
N ASP A 121 16.38 0.16 18.00
CA ASP A 121 17.30 0.03 19.12
C ASP A 121 18.57 0.90 18.94
N HIS A 122 19.09 1.01 17.72
CA HIS A 122 20.16 1.96 17.40
C HIS A 122 19.75 3.42 17.66
N PHE A 123 18.46 3.74 17.47
CA PHE A 123 17.93 5.11 17.64
C PHE A 123 17.47 5.42 19.06
N LYS A 124 17.05 4.42 19.85
CA LYS A 124 16.76 4.58 21.28
C LYS A 124 18.01 5.08 22.03
N LEU A 125 19.20 4.64 21.58
CA LEU A 125 20.48 5.14 22.11
C LEU A 125 20.78 6.60 21.73
N ALA A 126 20.15 7.12 20.66
CA ALA A 126 20.36 8.48 20.15
C ALA A 126 19.16 9.43 20.43
N SER A 127 18.05 8.94 20.96
CA SER A 127 16.83 9.74 21.18
C SER A 127 16.79 10.33 22.60
N LYS A 128 16.17 11.51 22.72
CA LYS A 128 15.94 12.16 24.02
C LYS A 128 14.88 11.44 24.89
N HIS A 129 14.14 10.49 24.30
CA HIS A 129 13.08 9.71 24.94
C HIS A 129 13.21 8.24 24.51
N PRO A 130 14.19 7.49 25.06
CA PRO A 130 14.43 6.10 24.67
C PRO A 130 13.31 5.12 25.08
N GLU A 131 12.39 5.53 25.96
CA GLU A 131 11.35 4.69 26.54
C GLU A 131 9.94 5.09 26.05
N ASP A 132 9.81 5.76 24.90
CA ASP A 132 8.51 6.21 24.39
C ASP A 132 7.76 5.01 23.73
N PRO A 133 6.84 4.33 24.45
CA PRO A 133 6.11 3.20 23.92
C PRO A 133 4.98 3.72 23.02
N ILE A 134 5.27 3.91 21.75
CA ILE A 134 4.29 4.41 20.76
C ILE A 134 2.98 3.59 20.82
N GLY A 135 3.09 2.28 21.04
CA GLY A 135 1.93 1.40 21.17
C GLY A 135 1.04 1.66 22.39
N GLU A 136 1.51 2.37 23.42
CA GLU A 136 0.66 2.76 24.56
C GLU A 136 -0.22 3.98 24.27
N TYR A 137 0.18 4.82 23.31
CA TYR A 137 -0.52 6.07 23.00
C TYR A 137 -1.33 6.01 21.70
N ILE A 138 -1.17 4.96 20.90
CA ILE A 138 -1.85 4.81 19.60
C ILE A 138 -2.53 3.45 19.56
N LEU A 139 -3.85 3.47 19.45
CA LEU A 139 -4.65 2.26 19.27
C LEU A 139 -5.10 2.16 17.81
N PHE A 140 -4.73 1.06 17.15
CA PHE A 140 -5.26 0.71 15.86
C PHE A 140 -6.42 -0.28 16.03
N GLU A 141 -7.52 -0.02 15.34
CA GLU A 141 -8.62 -0.97 15.27
C GLU A 141 -8.26 -2.12 14.32
N TYR A 142 -8.28 -3.35 14.82
CA TYR A 142 -8.01 -4.55 14.03
C TYR A 142 -8.89 -5.71 14.46
N ALA A 143 -9.24 -6.56 13.49
CA ALA A 143 -9.99 -7.78 13.75
C ALA A 143 -9.04 -8.88 14.25
N LYS A 144 -9.24 -9.37 15.48
CA LYS A 144 -8.51 -10.53 15.99
C LYS A 144 -9.00 -11.80 15.27
N GLY A 145 -8.06 -12.69 14.92
CA GLY A 145 -8.40 -14.03 14.43
C GLY A 145 -8.67 -14.15 12.94
N TYR A 146 -8.26 -13.15 12.12
CA TYR A 146 -8.29 -13.30 10.68
C TYR A 146 -7.29 -14.37 10.23
N SER A 147 -7.81 -15.46 9.65
CA SER A 147 -7.02 -16.50 9.00
C SER A 147 -6.81 -16.15 7.52
N GLY A 148 -5.67 -16.51 6.95
CA GLY A 148 -5.40 -16.32 5.51
C GLY A 148 -4.36 -15.25 5.17
N SER A 149 -4.04 -14.33 6.09
CA SER A 149 -2.98 -13.35 5.85
C SER A 149 -1.61 -14.00 5.60
N SER A 150 -1.37 -15.19 6.14
CA SER A 150 -0.16 -15.98 5.90
C SER A 150 0.03 -16.45 4.45
N LEU A 151 -1.05 -16.51 3.66
CA LEU A 151 -0.99 -16.88 2.25
C LEU A 151 -0.73 -15.69 1.31
N VAL A 152 -0.88 -14.46 1.82
CA VAL A 152 -0.73 -13.24 1.01
C VAL A 152 0.65 -13.13 0.34
N PRO A 153 1.79 -13.37 1.03
CA PRO A 153 3.11 -13.31 0.39
C PRO A 153 3.25 -14.33 -0.74
N GLN A 154 2.82 -15.58 -0.51
CA GLN A 154 2.90 -16.63 -1.52
C GLN A 154 2.06 -16.31 -2.77
N ILE A 155 0.86 -15.72 -2.59
CA ILE A 155 0.02 -15.25 -3.70
C ILE A 155 0.66 -14.07 -4.41
N TYR A 156 1.28 -13.14 -3.66
CA TYR A 156 2.01 -12.02 -4.23
C TYR A 156 3.16 -12.49 -5.14
N ASP A 157 3.95 -13.47 -4.69
CA ASP A 157 5.03 -14.06 -5.48
C ASP A 157 4.49 -14.70 -6.76
N ALA A 158 3.38 -15.46 -6.69
CA ALA A 158 2.73 -16.03 -7.86
C ALA A 158 2.25 -14.95 -8.86
N ILE A 159 1.71 -13.80 -8.36
CA ILE A 159 1.34 -12.66 -9.21
C ILE A 159 2.58 -12.06 -9.86
N PHE A 160 3.64 -11.83 -9.08
CA PHE A 160 4.88 -11.23 -9.58
C PHE A 160 5.52 -12.09 -10.66
N GLU A 161 5.63 -13.39 -10.42
CA GLU A 161 6.21 -14.38 -11.32
C GLU A 161 5.26 -14.78 -12.48
N SER A 162 4.01 -14.35 -12.50
CA SER A 162 3.00 -14.75 -13.48
C SER A 162 2.76 -16.29 -13.51
N ARG A 163 2.63 -16.89 -12.35
CA ARG A 163 2.41 -18.33 -12.18
C ARG A 163 1.00 -18.61 -11.71
N GLU A 164 0.42 -19.69 -12.26
CA GLU A 164 -0.88 -20.16 -11.79
C GLU A 164 -0.79 -20.72 -10.38
N ILE A 165 -1.87 -20.55 -9.62
CA ILE A 165 -2.04 -21.15 -8.31
C ILE A 165 -3.17 -22.16 -8.32
N THR A 166 -3.04 -23.19 -7.49
CA THR A 166 -4.10 -24.15 -7.16
C THR A 166 -4.35 -24.13 -5.66
N PHE A 167 -5.58 -24.35 -5.26
CA PHE A 167 -5.98 -24.34 -3.86
C PHE A 167 -7.31 -25.06 -3.66
N SER A 168 -7.56 -25.50 -2.44
CA SER A 168 -8.87 -25.93 -1.97
C SER A 168 -9.65 -24.72 -1.51
N TYR A 169 -10.91 -24.57 -1.91
CA TYR A 169 -11.75 -23.41 -1.57
C TYR A 169 -13.07 -23.85 -0.97
N THR A 170 -13.32 -23.41 0.26
CA THR A 170 -14.56 -23.71 1.00
C THR A 170 -15.52 -22.52 0.90
N LYS A 171 -16.72 -22.77 0.35
CA LYS A 171 -17.79 -21.78 0.32
C LYS A 171 -18.52 -21.77 1.67
N PHE A 172 -18.99 -20.61 2.11
CA PHE A 172 -19.82 -20.55 3.32
C PHE A 172 -21.22 -21.13 3.11
N VAL A 173 -21.77 -20.98 1.90
CA VAL A 173 -23.09 -21.50 1.54
C VAL A 173 -23.13 -21.86 0.05
N PRO A 174 -23.37 -23.13 -0.31
CA PRO A 174 -23.33 -24.30 0.58
C PRO A 174 -21.91 -24.53 1.12
N ASP A 175 -21.81 -25.17 2.27
CA ASP A 175 -20.51 -25.58 2.85
C ASP A 175 -19.93 -26.73 2.00
N GLU A 176 -19.20 -26.35 0.95
CA GLU A 176 -18.63 -27.25 -0.03
C GLU A 176 -17.21 -26.82 -0.35
N THR A 177 -16.28 -27.77 -0.23
CA THR A 177 -14.89 -27.57 -0.61
C THR A 177 -14.65 -28.07 -2.04
N THR A 178 -14.06 -27.22 -2.85
CA THR A 178 -13.75 -27.52 -4.26
C THR A 178 -12.34 -27.12 -4.59
N SER A 179 -11.65 -27.94 -5.40
CA SER A 179 -10.34 -27.57 -5.95
C SER A 179 -10.51 -26.46 -6.99
N ARG A 180 -9.63 -25.46 -6.93
CA ARG A 180 -9.62 -24.31 -7.84
C ARG A 180 -8.26 -24.11 -8.45
N ARG A 181 -8.25 -23.58 -9.68
CA ARG A 181 -7.07 -23.10 -10.38
C ARG A 181 -7.31 -21.64 -10.77
N LEU A 182 -6.30 -20.80 -10.59
CA LEU A 182 -6.42 -19.36 -10.83
C LEU A 182 -5.11 -18.81 -11.41
N GLN A 183 -5.21 -17.99 -12.42
CA GLN A 183 -4.17 -17.06 -12.83
C GLN A 183 -4.33 -15.78 -11.99
N PRO A 184 -3.52 -15.56 -10.95
CA PRO A 184 -3.72 -14.44 -10.05
C PRO A 184 -3.19 -13.14 -10.65
N TYR A 185 -3.96 -12.04 -10.53
CA TYR A 185 -3.61 -10.73 -11.08
C TYR A 185 -3.48 -9.64 -10.03
N LEU A 186 -4.33 -9.65 -9.00
CA LEU A 186 -4.40 -8.60 -7.99
C LEU A 186 -4.72 -9.18 -6.62
N LEU A 187 -4.16 -8.53 -5.59
CA LEU A 187 -4.58 -8.65 -4.20
C LEU A 187 -5.36 -7.38 -3.82
N LYS A 188 -6.49 -7.54 -3.15
CA LYS A 188 -7.29 -6.43 -2.61
C LYS A 188 -7.60 -6.68 -1.15
N GLU A 189 -7.33 -5.68 -0.33
CA GLU A 189 -7.81 -5.66 1.06
C GLU A 189 -9.14 -4.91 1.11
N HIS A 190 -10.10 -5.46 1.85
CA HIS A 190 -11.36 -4.80 2.21
C HIS A 190 -11.83 -5.24 3.59
N ARG A 191 -12.00 -4.30 4.50
CA ARG A 191 -12.47 -4.53 5.88
C ARG A 191 -11.64 -5.58 6.62
N ASN A 192 -10.33 -5.43 6.57
CA ASN A 192 -9.36 -6.35 7.19
C ASN A 192 -9.42 -7.79 6.63
N ARG A 193 -9.98 -8.01 5.43
CA ARG A 193 -9.95 -9.28 4.72
C ARG A 193 -9.22 -9.13 3.41
N TRP A 194 -8.45 -10.13 3.07
CA TRP A 194 -7.73 -10.19 1.81
C TRP A 194 -8.45 -11.03 0.77
N TYR A 195 -8.40 -10.56 -0.45
CA TYR A 195 -8.99 -11.21 -1.61
C TYR A 195 -7.94 -11.29 -2.72
N VAL A 196 -7.92 -12.43 -3.41
CA VAL A 196 -7.19 -12.57 -4.67
C VAL A 196 -8.17 -12.48 -5.82
N ILE A 197 -7.80 -11.68 -6.81
CA ILE A 197 -8.55 -11.49 -8.06
C ILE A 197 -7.71 -12.02 -9.20
N GLY A 198 -8.31 -12.82 -10.06
CA GLY A 198 -7.61 -13.41 -11.18
C GLY A 198 -8.55 -13.96 -12.24
N LYS A 199 -7.97 -14.68 -13.20
CA LYS A 199 -8.66 -15.31 -14.32
C LYS A 199 -8.79 -16.82 -14.06
N ALA A 200 -10.00 -17.33 -14.07
CA ALA A 200 -10.27 -18.76 -14.01
C ALA A 200 -11.36 -19.09 -15.04
N ASP A 201 -11.12 -20.13 -15.82
CA ASP A 201 -12.01 -20.56 -16.93
C ASP A 201 -12.34 -19.42 -17.93
N GLY A 202 -11.35 -18.52 -18.15
CA GLY A 202 -11.50 -17.36 -19.04
C GLY A 202 -12.18 -16.14 -18.41
N GLU A 203 -12.75 -16.25 -17.21
CA GLU A 203 -13.56 -15.25 -16.56
C GLU A 203 -12.89 -14.66 -15.31
N PRO A 204 -13.19 -13.40 -14.95
CA PRO A 204 -12.72 -12.81 -13.71
C PRO A 204 -13.38 -13.50 -12.50
N LYS A 205 -12.55 -13.88 -11.53
CA LYS A 205 -12.98 -14.50 -10.27
C LYS A 205 -12.32 -13.80 -9.09
N ILE A 206 -13.04 -13.78 -7.96
CA ILE A 206 -12.59 -13.25 -6.68
C ILE A 206 -12.72 -14.33 -5.63
N PHE A 207 -11.64 -14.52 -4.86
CA PHE A 207 -11.61 -15.49 -3.76
C PHE A 207 -11.15 -14.81 -2.48
N GLY A 208 -11.90 -14.99 -1.38
CA GLY A 208 -11.46 -14.59 -0.03
C GLY A 208 -10.37 -15.55 0.44
N ILE A 209 -9.22 -15.01 0.82
CA ILE A 209 -8.03 -15.81 1.14
C ILE A 209 -8.25 -16.63 2.42
N GLU A 210 -9.10 -16.16 3.33
CA GLU A 210 -9.47 -16.88 4.56
C GLU A 210 -10.20 -18.21 4.32
N ARG A 211 -10.63 -18.47 3.09
CA ARG A 211 -11.35 -19.70 2.67
C ARG A 211 -10.50 -20.58 1.76
N MET A 212 -9.20 -20.29 1.68
CA MET A 212 -8.25 -21.01 0.86
C MET A 212 -7.38 -21.91 1.73
N ASP A 213 -7.29 -23.17 1.36
CA ASP A 213 -6.40 -24.15 1.96
C ASP A 213 -5.55 -24.80 0.88
N ASP A 214 -4.47 -25.46 1.25
CA ASP A 214 -3.57 -26.22 0.37
C ASP A 214 -3.08 -25.42 -0.85
N LEU A 215 -2.74 -24.13 -0.64
CA LEU A 215 -2.27 -23.25 -1.70
C LEU A 215 -0.93 -23.75 -2.24
N MET A 216 -0.86 -23.96 -3.55
CA MET A 216 0.36 -24.30 -4.28
C MET A 216 0.56 -23.37 -5.48
N ILE A 217 1.77 -22.87 -5.66
CA ILE A 217 2.20 -22.22 -6.90
C ILE A 217 2.59 -23.34 -7.88
N THR A 218 1.96 -23.37 -9.05
CA THR A 218 2.22 -24.40 -10.06
C THR A 218 3.43 -24.05 -10.92
N ASP A 219 3.91 -24.97 -11.73
CA ASP A 219 4.96 -24.69 -12.74
C ASP A 219 4.38 -24.10 -14.03
N GLN A 220 3.08 -23.85 -14.09
CA GLN A 220 2.42 -23.25 -15.24
C GLN A 220 2.54 -21.73 -15.19
N TRP A 221 3.12 -21.19 -16.25
CA TRP A 221 3.23 -19.73 -16.48
C TRP A 221 2.06 -19.26 -17.32
N PHE A 222 1.63 -18.03 -17.13
CA PHE A 222 0.66 -17.38 -17.99
C PHE A 222 1.18 -16.03 -18.46
N GLU A 223 0.85 -15.66 -19.68
CA GLU A 223 1.10 -14.31 -20.19
C GLU A 223 0.11 -13.34 -19.56
N LYS A 224 0.61 -12.28 -18.93
CA LYS A 224 -0.24 -11.24 -18.33
C LYS A 224 -0.99 -10.48 -19.41
N ASP A 225 -2.30 -10.68 -19.47
CA ASP A 225 -3.21 -9.91 -20.28
C ASP A 225 -3.42 -8.52 -19.67
N LEU A 226 -2.77 -7.51 -20.24
CA LEU A 226 -2.85 -6.13 -19.76
C LEU A 226 -4.25 -5.51 -19.96
N ALA A 227 -5.00 -5.94 -20.98
CA ALA A 227 -6.36 -5.48 -21.19
C ALA A 227 -7.26 -6.00 -20.07
N PHE A 228 -7.19 -7.28 -19.75
CA PHE A 228 -7.87 -7.89 -18.63
C PHE A 228 -7.47 -7.25 -17.29
N TYR A 229 -6.17 -7.03 -17.05
CA TYR A 229 -5.70 -6.36 -15.83
C TYR A 229 -6.31 -4.97 -15.66
N ASN A 230 -6.33 -4.16 -16.73
CA ASN A 230 -6.91 -2.82 -16.67
C ASN A 230 -8.42 -2.86 -16.49
N GLU A 231 -9.12 -3.80 -17.14
CA GLU A 231 -10.55 -4.00 -16.98
C GLU A 231 -10.91 -4.31 -15.53
N ILE A 232 -10.30 -5.33 -14.91
CA ILE A 232 -10.58 -5.68 -13.51
C ILE A 232 -10.25 -4.54 -12.55
N LYS A 233 -9.16 -3.78 -12.82
CA LYS A 233 -8.81 -2.60 -12.05
C LYS A 233 -9.89 -1.52 -12.12
N CYS A 234 -10.38 -1.20 -13.32
CA CYS A 234 -11.48 -0.24 -13.49
C CYS A 234 -12.74 -0.69 -12.77
N VAL A 235 -13.12 -1.96 -12.95
CA VAL A 235 -14.32 -2.54 -12.30
C VAL A 235 -14.23 -2.45 -10.78
N LEU A 236 -13.06 -2.77 -10.21
CA LEU A 236 -12.82 -2.69 -8.76
C LEU A 236 -12.76 -1.25 -8.24
N PHE A 237 -12.31 -0.31 -9.06
CA PHE A 237 -12.27 1.11 -8.71
C PHE A 237 -13.64 1.78 -8.70
N ASP A 238 -14.59 1.28 -9.50
CA ASP A 238 -15.97 1.77 -9.53
C ASP A 238 -16.88 1.09 -8.50
N SER A 239 -16.29 0.20 -7.67
CA SER A 239 -17.01 -0.57 -6.68
C SER A 239 -16.53 -0.24 -5.25
N ILE A 240 -17.48 -0.25 -4.34
CA ILE A 240 -17.21 -0.33 -2.91
C ILE A 240 -17.21 -1.80 -2.52
N GLY A 241 -16.15 -2.23 -1.84
CA GLY A 241 -15.99 -3.64 -1.51
C GLY A 241 -15.32 -4.46 -2.63
N VAL A 242 -15.69 -5.73 -2.72
CA VAL A 242 -15.10 -6.70 -3.64
C VAL A 242 -16.10 -7.29 -4.62
N MET A 243 -17.39 -7.20 -4.35
CA MET A 243 -18.44 -7.67 -5.27
C MET A 243 -18.61 -6.66 -6.42
N ALA A 244 -17.80 -6.80 -7.45
CA ALA A 244 -17.68 -5.80 -8.50
C ALA A 244 -18.23 -6.28 -9.87
N PHE A 245 -18.12 -7.58 -10.15
CA PHE A 245 -18.46 -8.15 -11.44
C PHE A 245 -19.97 -8.39 -11.60
N GLY A 246 -20.49 -8.18 -12.79
CA GLY A 246 -21.92 -8.38 -13.10
C GLY A 246 -22.81 -7.20 -12.71
N PHE A 247 -22.25 -6.06 -12.37
CA PHE A 247 -22.98 -4.82 -12.08
C PHE A 247 -22.51 -3.70 -12.99
N ASP A 248 -23.46 -2.91 -13.47
CA ASP A 248 -23.17 -1.68 -14.21
C ASP A 248 -22.87 -0.53 -13.25
N THR A 249 -22.08 0.45 -13.72
CA THR A 249 -21.81 1.67 -12.97
C THR A 249 -22.98 2.63 -13.17
N GLU A 250 -23.63 3.04 -12.10
CA GLU A 250 -24.79 3.94 -12.10
C GLU A 250 -24.48 5.23 -11.34
N LYS A 251 -25.18 6.29 -11.72
CA LYS A 251 -25.16 7.55 -10.97
C LYS A 251 -26.11 7.44 -9.79
N VAL A 252 -25.56 7.55 -8.58
CA VAL A 252 -26.31 7.56 -7.32
C VAL A 252 -26.30 8.97 -6.74
N ILE A 253 -27.44 9.45 -6.24
CA ILE A 253 -27.56 10.72 -5.52
C ILE A 253 -28.04 10.41 -4.10
N LEU A 254 -27.21 10.83 -3.12
CA LEU A 254 -27.49 10.69 -1.70
C LEU A 254 -27.56 12.07 -1.04
N GLN A 255 -28.53 12.23 -0.14
CA GLN A 255 -28.66 13.41 0.71
C GLN A 255 -28.43 12.99 2.16
N PHE A 256 -27.46 13.61 2.79
CA PHE A 256 -27.16 13.45 4.21
C PHE A 256 -27.68 14.63 5.00
N ASN A 257 -28.09 14.40 6.25
CA ASN A 257 -28.43 15.50 7.14
C ASN A 257 -27.18 16.40 7.39
N LYS A 258 -27.40 17.57 7.97
CA LYS A 258 -26.34 18.59 8.18
C LYS A 258 -25.16 18.09 8.99
N GLU A 259 -25.40 17.28 10.01
CA GLU A 259 -24.36 16.74 10.87
C GLU A 259 -23.54 15.68 10.13
N GLN A 260 -24.20 14.64 9.59
CA GLN A 260 -23.52 13.57 8.87
C GLN A 260 -22.81 14.07 7.62
N GLY A 261 -23.36 15.08 6.95
CA GLY A 261 -22.78 15.71 5.77
C GLY A 261 -21.36 16.22 6.00
N LYS A 262 -21.06 16.78 7.18
CA LYS A 262 -19.71 17.25 7.53
C LYS A 262 -18.69 16.11 7.55
N TYR A 263 -19.07 14.94 8.10
CA TYR A 263 -18.19 13.77 8.09
C TYR A 263 -17.96 13.24 6.67
N ILE A 264 -19.00 13.24 5.84
CA ILE A 264 -18.92 12.81 4.44
C ILE A 264 -18.02 13.74 3.59
N GLN A 265 -17.96 15.03 3.92
CA GLN A 265 -17.04 15.97 3.27
C GLN A 265 -15.58 15.71 3.65
N THR A 266 -15.32 15.33 4.91
CA THR A 266 -13.94 15.07 5.39
C THR A 266 -13.42 13.71 4.98
N LEU A 267 -14.30 12.72 4.80
CA LEU A 267 -13.95 11.38 4.35
C LEU A 267 -14.93 10.92 3.27
N MET A 268 -14.53 11.08 2.02
CA MET A 268 -15.34 10.71 0.87
C MET A 268 -15.68 9.22 0.85
N LEU A 269 -16.92 8.88 0.52
CA LEU A 269 -17.38 7.49 0.40
C LEU A 269 -16.75 6.77 -0.79
N HIS A 270 -16.51 7.51 -1.87
CA HIS A 270 -15.94 6.98 -3.10
C HIS A 270 -15.20 8.08 -3.85
N ARG A 271 -14.16 7.70 -4.63
CA ARG A 271 -13.35 8.63 -5.44
C ARG A 271 -14.16 9.48 -6.46
N SER A 272 -15.34 9.00 -6.90
CA SER A 272 -16.22 9.71 -7.82
C SER A 272 -17.18 10.68 -7.13
N GLN A 273 -17.06 10.86 -5.80
CA GLN A 273 -17.93 11.74 -5.05
C GLN A 273 -17.81 13.19 -5.52
N GLN A 274 -18.96 13.78 -5.82
CA GLN A 274 -19.08 15.20 -6.13
C GLN A 274 -20.19 15.81 -5.27
N THR A 275 -19.93 16.95 -4.69
CA THR A 275 -20.94 17.73 -3.98
C THR A 275 -21.86 18.40 -5.00
N ILE A 276 -23.17 18.15 -4.91
CA ILE A 276 -24.19 18.82 -5.68
C ILE A 276 -24.67 20.07 -4.96
N GLU A 277 -24.96 19.93 -3.67
CA GLU A 277 -25.52 20.99 -2.83
C GLU A 277 -25.10 20.80 -1.38
N ASP A 278 -24.81 21.91 -0.71
CA ASP A 278 -24.54 21.96 0.74
C ASP A 278 -25.29 23.17 1.31
N ASN A 279 -26.35 22.89 2.07
CA ASN A 279 -27.25 23.94 2.58
C ASN A 279 -27.83 23.57 3.96
N GLU A 280 -28.82 24.32 4.41
CA GLU A 280 -29.47 24.08 5.72
C GLU A 280 -30.17 22.72 5.81
N SER A 281 -30.55 22.11 4.68
CA SER A 281 -31.16 20.77 4.61
C SER A 281 -30.12 19.66 4.71
N GLY A 282 -28.83 19.99 4.56
CA GLY A 282 -27.72 19.05 4.61
C GLY A 282 -26.90 19.01 3.33
N LEU A 283 -26.14 17.93 3.15
CA LEU A 283 -25.22 17.69 2.04
C LEU A 283 -25.84 16.73 1.02
N THR A 284 -25.94 17.16 -0.23
CA THR A 284 -26.30 16.30 -1.36
C THR A 284 -25.07 16.00 -2.21
N ILE A 285 -24.78 14.72 -2.41
CA ILE A 285 -23.66 14.25 -3.24
C ILE A 285 -24.12 13.38 -4.38
N SER A 286 -23.32 13.31 -5.44
CA SER A 286 -23.43 12.29 -6.48
C SER A 286 -22.23 11.36 -6.46
N LEU A 287 -22.46 10.09 -6.77
CA LEU A 287 -21.47 9.04 -6.92
C LEU A 287 -21.72 8.33 -8.25
N ASN A 288 -20.65 7.91 -8.94
CA ASN A 288 -20.72 6.95 -10.03
C ASN A 288 -20.13 5.63 -9.54
N VAL A 289 -20.99 4.67 -9.21
CA VAL A 289 -20.62 3.44 -8.53
C VAL A 289 -21.50 2.27 -8.96
N LYS A 290 -21.00 1.07 -8.74
CA LYS A 290 -21.78 -0.16 -8.88
C LYS A 290 -22.66 -0.35 -7.64
N ILE A 291 -23.98 -0.53 -7.84
CA ILE A 291 -24.95 -0.71 -6.74
C ILE A 291 -24.91 -2.16 -6.27
N THR A 292 -23.83 -2.53 -5.60
CA THR A 292 -23.61 -3.85 -4.99
C THR A 292 -24.27 -3.94 -3.62
N HIS A 293 -24.31 -5.16 -3.06
CA HIS A 293 -24.75 -5.33 -1.68
C HIS A 293 -23.86 -4.55 -0.70
N GLU A 294 -22.54 -4.59 -0.89
CA GLU A 294 -21.56 -3.87 -0.07
C GLU A 294 -21.78 -2.35 -0.16
N PHE A 295 -22.04 -1.81 -1.34
CA PHE A 295 -22.37 -0.40 -1.48
C PHE A 295 -23.62 -0.03 -0.64
N ILE A 296 -24.68 -0.84 -0.72
CA ILE A 296 -25.91 -0.57 0.02
C ILE A 296 -25.67 -0.61 1.52
N MET A 297 -24.95 -1.62 2.01
CA MET A 297 -24.64 -1.77 3.43
C MET A 297 -23.76 -0.65 3.93
N ASP A 298 -22.70 -0.29 3.21
CA ASP A 298 -21.64 0.60 3.68
C ASP A 298 -21.91 2.08 3.43
N CYS A 299 -22.68 2.39 2.36
CA CYS A 299 -22.91 3.77 1.95
C CYS A 299 -24.34 4.25 2.16
N VAL A 300 -25.25 3.34 2.47
CA VAL A 300 -26.66 3.71 2.73
C VAL A 300 -27.11 3.23 4.11
N LEU A 301 -27.20 1.92 4.34
CA LEU A 301 -27.80 1.38 5.56
C LEU A 301 -26.99 1.71 6.81
N ARG A 302 -25.66 1.79 6.70
CA ARG A 302 -24.77 2.20 7.81
C ARG A 302 -25.17 3.53 8.45
N PHE A 303 -25.75 4.45 7.66
CA PHE A 303 -26.10 5.78 8.12
C PHE A 303 -27.53 5.89 8.64
N GLY A 304 -28.34 4.82 8.49
CA GLY A 304 -29.71 4.77 9.00
C GLY A 304 -30.56 5.93 8.48
N ASN A 305 -31.15 6.69 9.42
CA ASN A 305 -32.00 7.84 9.10
C ASN A 305 -31.23 9.13 8.74
N ASN A 306 -29.89 9.10 8.78
CA ASN A 306 -29.05 10.27 8.45
C ASN A 306 -28.77 10.40 6.95
N VAL A 307 -29.20 9.43 6.14
CA VAL A 307 -29.07 9.43 4.69
C VAL A 307 -30.40 9.17 4.00
N LYS A 308 -30.62 9.86 2.89
CA LYS A 308 -31.74 9.63 1.98
C LYS A 308 -31.21 9.36 0.59
N VAL A 309 -31.65 8.27 -0.02
CA VAL A 309 -31.39 7.98 -1.44
C VAL A 309 -32.36 8.80 -2.27
N LEU A 310 -31.85 9.64 -3.17
CA LEU A 310 -32.65 10.45 -4.10
C LEU A 310 -32.73 9.78 -5.47
N GLN A 311 -31.65 9.13 -5.93
CA GLN A 311 -31.57 8.42 -7.21
C GLN A 311 -30.58 7.24 -7.11
N PRO A 312 -30.75 6.16 -7.91
CA PRO A 312 -31.90 5.90 -8.79
C PRO A 312 -33.11 5.33 -8.02
N ASP A 313 -34.28 5.35 -8.62
CA ASP A 313 -35.54 4.82 -8.04
C ASP A 313 -35.43 3.32 -7.70
N SER A 314 -34.66 2.56 -8.47
CA SER A 314 -34.35 1.15 -8.20
C SER A 314 -33.70 0.97 -6.83
N LEU A 315 -32.72 1.81 -6.49
CA LEU A 315 -32.05 1.79 -5.19
C LEU A 315 -32.99 2.25 -4.07
N VAL A 316 -33.81 3.28 -4.30
CA VAL A 316 -34.80 3.75 -3.33
C VAL A 316 -35.75 2.61 -2.93
N ARG A 317 -36.30 1.88 -3.94
CA ARG A 317 -37.16 0.71 -3.69
C ARG A 317 -36.43 -0.36 -2.90
N LYS A 318 -35.22 -0.75 -3.34
CA LYS A 318 -34.43 -1.78 -2.69
C LYS A 318 -34.11 -1.46 -1.22
N VAL A 319 -33.79 -0.20 -0.92
CA VAL A 319 -33.52 0.23 0.47
C VAL A 319 -34.79 0.19 1.32
N LYS A 320 -35.93 0.62 0.77
CA LYS A 320 -37.24 0.49 1.47
C LYS A 320 -37.58 -0.95 1.80
N ASP A 321 -37.41 -1.86 0.84
CA ASP A 321 -37.67 -3.28 1.03
C ASP A 321 -36.79 -3.89 2.13
N ILE A 322 -35.50 -3.52 2.16
CA ILE A 322 -34.59 -3.98 3.21
C ILE A 322 -35.03 -3.46 4.59
N TYR A 323 -35.44 -2.19 4.71
CA TYR A 323 -35.92 -1.67 6.00
C TYR A 323 -37.24 -2.31 6.42
N ASN A 324 -38.18 -2.57 5.49
CA ASN A 324 -39.43 -3.28 5.79
C ASN A 324 -39.16 -4.70 6.30
N GLN A 325 -38.30 -5.47 5.61
CA GLN A 325 -37.89 -6.79 6.04
C GLN A 325 -37.15 -6.77 7.39
N ALA A 326 -36.35 -5.75 7.66
CA ALA A 326 -35.69 -5.61 8.95
C ALA A 326 -36.68 -5.35 10.08
N LEU A 327 -37.74 -4.57 9.83
CA LEU A 327 -38.79 -4.31 10.82
C LEU A 327 -39.59 -5.56 11.18
N GLU A 328 -39.71 -6.54 10.26
CA GLU A 328 -40.40 -7.82 10.54
C GLU A 328 -39.64 -8.68 11.55
N ASN A 329 -38.39 -8.38 11.84
CA ASN A 329 -37.58 -9.10 12.85
C ASN A 329 -37.81 -8.58 14.29
N TYR A 330 -38.55 -7.47 14.45
CA TYR A 330 -38.81 -6.82 15.73
C TYR A 330 -40.29 -6.75 16.04
#